data_1b742063299150e628b2a00a03384442
#
_entry.id   1b742063299150e628b2a00a03384442
#
_cell.length_a   1.000
_cell.length_b   1.000
_cell.length_c   1.000
_cell.angle_alpha   90.00
_cell.angle_beta   90.00
_cell.angle_gamma   90.00
#
_symmetry.space_group_name_H-M   'P 1'
#
loop_
_entity.id
_entity.type
_entity.pdbx_description
1 polymer ?
#
loop_
_entity_poly.entity_id
_entity_poly.type
_entity_poly.pdbx_seq_one_letter_code
_entity_poly.pdbx_strand_id
1 'polypeptide(L)'
;MKKTILCLVVMCLFFTLQHVMAARLSDEDLAKKIEGWYPTGLPLVNYDSDNGFGYGVRAYLYNNGTRDDEYFAYAPYKMQLYGQFYQTTNGYQYHEINLDMPYIFGTKFRIITSIAYDKKINANYFGQGADTAKGKLTLFTTYPTAFERFDTYQDYLDYADKDERYLKYYNYKYTKPSYFLNVYRDITQNLKFLIGLEVKKVTINTWSGEKFDGTSQETTLLEQLQPLGYDGGWSNFARAGIYYDTRDYEPDPKTGYLIDYAFEISDNTLGSDYDFTRHTVQLQYYLPLLQSLTLALRAGYTDANGDTPFFELGYFGFSLNRRTGLGNNRTLRGYREQRFVGPTMTVANAELRWKFAEANSWGQNFQFKITAFYDVGNVYDKAADPFTHPRFGDYHQGYGGGLVIAWNMATIVHFYYGMSKEDSSVSVDFSHTF
;
A
#
# COMPACT_ATOMS: atom_id res chain seq x y z
N MET A 1 28.40 2.33 -21.17
CA MET A 1 28.59 1.86 -19.78
C MET A 1 27.29 1.79 -18.96
N LYS A 2 26.39 2.79 -18.93
CA LYS A 2 25.17 2.74 -18.06
C LYS A 2 24.13 1.69 -18.48
N LYS A 3 23.94 1.42 -19.79
CA LYS A 3 23.06 0.33 -20.29
C LYS A 3 23.59 -1.07 -19.96
N THR A 4 24.91 -1.22 -19.89
CA THR A 4 25.58 -2.49 -19.55
C THR A 4 25.41 -2.84 -18.07
N ILE A 5 25.35 -1.85 -17.17
CA ILE A 5 25.17 -2.06 -15.72
C ILE A 5 23.73 -2.51 -15.43
N LEU A 6 22.71 -1.91 -16.06
CA LEU A 6 21.32 -2.31 -15.89
C LEU A 6 21.09 -3.74 -16.42
N CYS A 7 21.66 -4.09 -17.58
CA CYS A 7 21.62 -5.46 -18.08
C CYS A 7 22.41 -6.44 -17.21
N LEU A 8 23.53 -6.03 -16.60
CA LEU A 8 24.30 -6.87 -15.68
C LEU A 8 23.54 -7.10 -14.34
N VAL A 9 22.87 -6.09 -13.81
CA VAL A 9 22.05 -6.25 -12.60
C VAL A 9 20.84 -7.15 -12.86
N VAL A 10 20.15 -6.98 -14.00
CA VAL A 10 19.07 -7.87 -14.43
C VAL A 10 19.60 -9.28 -14.73
N MET A 11 20.75 -9.41 -15.36
CA MET A 11 21.38 -10.70 -15.68
C MET A 11 21.95 -11.41 -14.46
N CYS A 12 22.51 -10.68 -13.48
CA CYS A 12 22.93 -11.27 -12.20
C CYS A 12 21.73 -11.77 -11.37
N LEU A 13 20.57 -11.11 -11.44
CA LEU A 13 19.31 -11.59 -10.86
C LEU A 13 18.81 -12.88 -11.52
N PHE A 14 19.10 -13.10 -12.82
CA PHE A 14 18.75 -14.34 -13.53
C PHE A 14 19.70 -15.52 -13.27
N PHE A 15 20.97 -15.29 -12.93
CA PHE A 15 21.94 -16.36 -12.74
C PHE A 15 21.89 -17.06 -11.36
N THR A 16 21.16 -16.50 -10.37
CA THR A 16 20.91 -17.16 -9.08
C THR A 16 19.67 -18.04 -9.06
N LEU A 17 19.03 -18.26 -10.22
CA LEU A 17 17.80 -19.05 -10.39
C LEU A 17 17.98 -20.57 -10.28
N GLN A 18 19.11 -21.06 -9.76
CA GLN A 18 19.31 -22.51 -9.60
C GLN A 18 18.65 -23.01 -8.30
N HIS A 19 17.62 -23.85 -8.46
CA HIS A 19 16.95 -24.67 -7.45
C HIS A 19 16.17 -23.91 -6.38
N VAL A 20 15.17 -23.14 -6.76
CA VAL A 20 14.14 -22.73 -5.80
C VAL A 20 13.17 -23.87 -5.62
N MET A 21 13.30 -24.57 -4.50
CA MET A 21 12.27 -25.51 -4.04
C MET A 21 10.98 -24.71 -3.81
N ALA A 22 9.84 -25.38 -3.98
CA ALA A 22 8.53 -24.79 -3.76
C ALA A 22 8.45 -24.06 -2.42
N ALA A 23 7.72 -22.95 -2.39
CA ALA A 23 7.44 -22.16 -1.20
C ALA A 23 6.95 -23.05 -0.06
N ARG A 24 7.75 -23.23 0.97
CA ARG A 24 7.46 -24.08 2.13
C ARG A 24 8.13 -23.50 3.37
N LEU A 25 7.41 -23.48 4.47
CA LEU A 25 7.98 -23.17 5.78
C LEU A 25 9.11 -24.13 6.12
N SER A 26 10.17 -23.60 6.79
CA SER A 26 11.21 -24.43 7.39
C SER A 26 10.60 -25.35 8.45
N ASP A 27 11.24 -26.49 8.75
CA ASP A 27 10.72 -27.40 9.79
C ASP A 27 10.69 -26.71 11.17
N GLU A 28 11.62 -25.78 11.44
CA GLU A 28 11.62 -24.96 12.66
C GLU A 28 10.38 -24.05 12.73
N ASP A 29 10.05 -23.33 11.64
CA ASP A 29 8.89 -22.45 11.60
C ASP A 29 7.57 -23.26 11.56
N LEU A 30 7.58 -24.41 10.87
CA LEU A 30 6.43 -25.32 10.84
C LEU A 30 6.09 -25.86 12.24
N ALA A 31 7.11 -26.12 13.07
CA ALA A 31 6.90 -26.54 14.46
C ALA A 31 6.19 -25.46 15.30
N LYS A 32 6.37 -24.18 14.97
CA LYS A 32 5.76 -23.02 15.66
C LYS A 32 4.34 -22.71 15.14
N LYS A 33 3.96 -23.21 13.97
CA LYS A 33 2.64 -22.95 13.39
C LYS A 33 1.55 -23.59 14.22
N ILE A 34 0.61 -22.76 14.71
CA ILE A 34 -0.52 -23.21 15.54
C ILE A 34 -1.48 -24.01 14.68
N GLU A 35 -1.98 -25.13 15.18
CA GLU A 35 -3.06 -25.90 14.55
C GLU A 35 -4.44 -25.39 14.95
N GLY A 36 -5.42 -25.54 14.04
CA GLY A 36 -6.80 -25.18 14.29
C GLY A 36 -7.06 -23.67 14.33
N TRP A 37 -8.01 -23.29 15.16
CA TRP A 37 -8.48 -21.91 15.27
C TRP A 37 -7.72 -21.13 16.35
N TYR A 38 -7.34 -19.90 16.01
CA TYR A 38 -6.82 -18.93 16.99
C TYR A 38 -7.15 -17.50 16.61
N PRO A 39 -7.45 -16.62 17.58
CA PRO A 39 -7.65 -15.21 17.36
C PRO A 39 -6.34 -14.43 17.54
N THR A 40 -6.21 -13.31 16.82
CA THR A 40 -5.27 -12.24 17.16
C THR A 40 -5.97 -10.90 17.01
N GLY A 41 -5.44 -9.83 17.60
CA GLY A 41 -6.04 -8.50 17.43
C GLY A 41 -5.51 -7.50 18.43
N LEU A 42 -5.72 -6.23 18.12
CA LEU A 42 -5.27 -5.13 18.92
C LEU A 42 -6.37 -4.05 19.00
N PRO A 43 -6.51 -3.36 20.13
CA PRO A 43 -7.22 -2.09 20.17
C PRO A 43 -6.46 -1.08 19.31
N LEU A 44 -7.18 -0.22 18.60
CA LEU A 44 -6.65 0.88 17.83
C LEU A 44 -6.92 2.16 18.60
N VAL A 45 -5.83 2.85 18.98
CA VAL A 45 -5.90 4.13 19.66
C VAL A 45 -4.82 5.02 19.10
N ASN A 46 -5.18 6.20 18.62
CA ASN A 46 -4.23 7.22 18.22
C ASN A 46 -4.80 8.62 18.43
N TYR A 47 -3.96 9.60 18.27
CA TYR A 47 -4.35 11.01 18.22
C TYR A 47 -3.51 11.70 17.14
N ASP A 48 -4.16 12.47 16.31
CA ASP A 48 -3.51 13.46 15.45
C ASP A 48 -4.34 14.76 15.42
N SER A 49 -3.70 15.88 15.13
CA SER A 49 -4.33 17.20 15.14
C SER A 49 -5.47 17.34 14.13
N ASP A 50 -5.34 16.68 12.97
CA ASP A 50 -6.32 16.78 11.89
C ASP A 50 -7.57 15.93 12.13
N ASN A 51 -7.36 14.68 12.59
CA ASN A 51 -8.44 13.70 12.75
C ASN A 51 -8.95 13.59 14.19
N GLY A 52 -8.24 14.18 15.16
CA GLY A 52 -8.58 14.11 16.57
C GLY A 52 -8.24 12.76 17.21
N PHE A 53 -8.96 12.39 18.26
CA PHE A 53 -8.78 11.13 18.96
C PHE A 53 -9.42 9.99 18.16
N GLY A 54 -8.60 9.01 17.78
CA GLY A 54 -9.02 7.82 17.06
C GLY A 54 -9.13 6.60 17.98
N TYR A 55 -10.16 5.81 17.79
CA TYR A 55 -10.40 4.58 18.55
C TYR A 55 -11.07 3.51 17.70
N GLY A 56 -10.79 2.27 18.07
CA GLY A 56 -11.33 1.13 17.36
C GLY A 56 -10.73 -0.19 17.78
N VAL A 57 -10.97 -1.21 16.97
CA VAL A 57 -10.42 -2.55 17.15
C VAL A 57 -10.11 -3.15 15.76
N ARG A 58 -9.02 -3.88 15.70
CA ARG A 58 -8.69 -4.76 14.57
C ARG A 58 -8.52 -6.17 15.09
N ALA A 59 -9.25 -7.11 14.53
CA ALA A 59 -9.24 -8.50 14.94
C ALA A 59 -9.11 -9.44 13.75
N TYR A 60 -8.42 -10.54 13.96
CA TYR A 60 -8.29 -11.65 13.03
C TYR A 60 -8.71 -12.93 13.70
N LEU A 61 -9.42 -13.79 12.97
CA LEU A 61 -9.69 -15.15 13.34
C LEU A 61 -9.07 -16.06 12.26
N TYR A 62 -8.06 -16.81 12.63
CA TYR A 62 -7.37 -17.73 11.75
C TYR A 62 -7.82 -19.17 11.98
N ASN A 63 -7.84 -19.95 10.92
CA ASN A 63 -7.83 -21.39 10.95
C ASN A 63 -6.66 -21.89 10.11
N ASN A 64 -5.70 -22.54 10.72
CA ASN A 64 -4.56 -23.09 10.01
C ASN A 64 -4.80 -24.53 9.51
N GLY A 65 -5.89 -25.19 9.92
CA GLY A 65 -6.07 -26.63 9.72
C GLY A 65 -5.23 -27.46 10.69
N THR A 66 -4.89 -28.65 10.29
CA THR A 66 -4.06 -29.60 11.06
C THR A 66 -2.77 -29.92 10.31
N ARG A 67 -1.77 -30.52 10.98
CA ARG A 67 -0.51 -30.93 10.35
C ARG A 67 -0.69 -31.97 9.26
N ASP A 68 -1.79 -32.72 9.30
CA ASP A 68 -2.12 -33.72 8.28
C ASP A 68 -2.76 -33.13 7.01
N ASP A 69 -3.14 -31.83 7.04
CA ASP A 69 -3.66 -31.14 5.85
C ASP A 69 -2.53 -30.96 4.81
N GLU A 70 -2.79 -31.32 3.55
CA GLU A 70 -1.85 -31.27 2.41
C GLU A 70 -1.16 -29.89 2.28
N TYR A 71 -1.89 -28.82 2.55
CA TYR A 71 -1.40 -27.44 2.36
C TYR A 71 -0.88 -26.80 3.64
N PHE A 72 -0.86 -27.48 4.78
CA PHE A 72 -0.46 -26.89 6.06
C PHE A 72 0.94 -26.28 6.04
N ALA A 73 1.88 -26.89 5.33
CA ALA A 73 3.25 -26.40 5.22
C ALA A 73 3.47 -25.30 4.18
N TYR A 74 2.50 -25.05 3.31
CA TYR A 74 2.61 -24.13 2.16
C TYR A 74 1.71 -22.91 2.28
N ALA A 75 0.48 -23.08 2.77
CA ALA A 75 -0.47 -21.98 2.93
C ALA A 75 -0.15 -21.17 4.18
N PRO A 76 -0.36 -19.86 4.19
CA PRO A 76 -0.24 -19.05 5.41
C PRO A 76 -1.25 -19.51 6.48
N TYR A 77 -2.45 -19.84 6.08
CA TYR A 77 -3.59 -20.36 6.84
C TYR A 77 -4.54 -21.08 5.87
N LYS A 78 -5.54 -21.76 6.39
CA LYS A 78 -6.65 -22.31 5.61
C LYS A 78 -7.80 -21.32 5.46
N MET A 79 -7.98 -20.46 6.47
CA MET A 79 -8.94 -19.37 6.47
C MET A 79 -8.46 -18.24 7.38
N GLN A 80 -8.66 -17.02 6.94
CA GLN A 80 -8.52 -15.80 7.74
C GLN A 80 -9.81 -14.99 7.61
N LEU A 81 -10.46 -14.70 8.73
CA LEU A 81 -11.49 -13.68 8.82
C LEU A 81 -10.88 -12.47 9.52
N TYR A 82 -10.93 -11.33 8.88
CA TYR A 82 -10.45 -10.07 9.40
C TYR A 82 -11.62 -9.11 9.57
N GLY A 83 -11.62 -8.38 10.68
CA GLY A 83 -12.58 -7.31 10.93
C GLY A 83 -11.89 -6.09 11.52
N GLN A 84 -12.24 -4.91 11.05
CA GLN A 84 -11.81 -3.65 11.61
C GLN A 84 -12.99 -2.71 11.78
N PHE A 85 -13.07 -2.13 12.99
CA PHE A 85 -13.85 -0.95 13.27
C PHE A 85 -12.90 0.14 13.75
N TYR A 86 -12.91 1.29 13.10
CA TYR A 86 -12.08 2.44 13.46
C TYR A 86 -12.80 3.74 13.15
N GLN A 87 -12.77 4.69 14.08
CA GLN A 87 -13.27 6.04 13.86
C GLN A 87 -12.55 7.06 14.73
N THR A 88 -12.67 8.33 14.36
CA THR A 88 -12.09 9.45 15.10
C THR A 88 -13.13 10.48 15.49
N THR A 89 -12.80 11.30 16.50
CA THR A 89 -13.69 12.36 16.99
C THR A 89 -14.02 13.41 15.93
N ASN A 90 -13.12 13.63 14.97
CA ASN A 90 -13.33 14.62 13.89
C ASN A 90 -13.97 14.00 12.64
N GLY A 91 -14.33 12.69 12.65
CA GLY A 91 -15.20 12.09 11.62
C GLY A 91 -14.50 11.26 10.56
N TYR A 92 -13.21 10.91 10.68
CA TYR A 92 -12.60 9.82 9.90
C TYR A 92 -13.21 8.49 10.37
N GLN A 93 -13.55 7.61 9.42
CA GLN A 93 -14.11 6.27 9.68
C GLN A 93 -13.52 5.26 8.69
N TYR A 94 -13.11 4.11 9.21
CA TYR A 94 -12.72 2.96 8.40
C TYR A 94 -13.24 1.67 9.02
N HIS A 95 -14.16 1.03 8.31
CA HIS A 95 -14.79 -0.23 8.72
C HIS A 95 -14.59 -1.24 7.60
N GLU A 96 -14.12 -2.44 7.95
CA GLU A 96 -13.86 -3.48 6.95
C GLU A 96 -14.16 -4.87 7.52
N ILE A 97 -14.71 -5.74 6.69
CA ILE A 97 -14.76 -7.19 6.89
C ILE A 97 -14.11 -7.82 5.67
N ASN A 98 -13.10 -8.65 5.89
CA ASN A 98 -12.37 -9.34 4.84
C ASN A 98 -12.30 -10.83 5.16
N LEU A 99 -12.47 -11.66 4.14
CA LEU A 99 -12.34 -13.12 4.20
C LEU A 99 -11.31 -13.57 3.17
N ASP A 100 -10.35 -14.35 3.61
CA ASP A 100 -9.33 -14.97 2.78
C ASP A 100 -9.29 -16.48 3.04
N MET A 101 -9.50 -17.27 1.99
CA MET A 101 -9.53 -18.73 2.07
C MET A 101 -8.64 -19.33 0.98
N PRO A 102 -7.35 -19.54 1.25
CA PRO A 102 -6.48 -20.35 0.40
C PRO A 102 -6.96 -21.80 0.35
N TYR A 103 -6.87 -22.42 -0.82
CA TYR A 103 -7.21 -23.82 -1.06
C TYR A 103 -8.61 -24.22 -0.59
N ILE A 104 -9.59 -23.34 -0.87
CA ILE A 104 -10.99 -23.51 -0.45
C ILE A 104 -11.50 -24.92 -0.83
N PHE A 105 -12.11 -25.62 0.13
CA PHE A 105 -12.61 -26.99 0.00
C PHE A 105 -11.55 -28.00 -0.49
N GLY A 106 -10.26 -27.80 -0.22
CA GLY A 106 -9.17 -28.65 -0.69
C GLY A 106 -8.87 -28.52 -2.19
N THR A 107 -9.37 -27.48 -2.84
CA THR A 107 -9.10 -27.19 -4.26
C THR A 107 -7.87 -26.28 -4.43
N LYS A 108 -7.44 -26.08 -5.67
CA LYS A 108 -6.37 -25.13 -6.01
C LYS A 108 -6.86 -23.69 -6.14
N PHE A 109 -8.01 -23.35 -5.54
CA PHE A 109 -8.57 -22.01 -5.57
C PHE A 109 -8.37 -21.31 -4.23
N ARG A 110 -8.09 -19.99 -4.28
CA ARG A 110 -8.14 -19.06 -3.15
C ARG A 110 -9.17 -18.01 -3.45
N ILE A 111 -9.97 -17.64 -2.47
CA ILE A 111 -10.92 -16.54 -2.56
C ILE A 111 -10.52 -15.50 -1.54
N ILE A 112 -10.39 -14.25 -1.99
CA ILE A 112 -10.26 -13.08 -1.12
C ILE A 112 -11.41 -12.14 -1.43
N THR A 113 -12.20 -11.78 -0.42
CA THR A 113 -13.31 -10.84 -0.58
C THR A 113 -13.37 -9.88 0.59
N SER A 114 -13.76 -8.63 0.33
CA SER A 114 -13.90 -7.60 1.36
C SER A 114 -15.06 -6.68 1.08
N ILE A 115 -15.71 -6.25 2.17
CA ILE A 115 -16.63 -5.11 2.18
C ILE A 115 -15.99 -4.06 3.09
N ALA A 116 -15.83 -2.83 2.58
CA ALA A 116 -15.25 -1.74 3.34
C ALA A 116 -16.06 -0.45 3.21
N TYR A 117 -16.04 0.34 4.26
CA TYR A 117 -16.51 1.71 4.31
C TYR A 117 -15.36 2.60 4.76
N ASP A 118 -14.91 3.47 3.84
CA ASP A 118 -13.79 4.40 4.07
C ASP A 118 -14.30 5.83 3.89
N LYS A 119 -14.26 6.62 4.98
CA LYS A 119 -14.61 8.04 4.99
C LYS A 119 -13.43 8.82 5.54
N LYS A 120 -12.76 9.59 4.68
CA LYS A 120 -11.71 10.53 5.10
C LYS A 120 -12.21 11.97 5.01
N ILE A 121 -11.85 12.78 6.01
CA ILE A 121 -12.18 14.22 6.05
C ILE A 121 -10.98 15.09 5.69
N ASN A 122 -9.77 14.55 5.75
CA ASN A 122 -8.50 15.21 5.43
C ASN A 122 -7.66 14.32 4.50
N ALA A 123 -8.26 13.86 3.39
CA ALA A 123 -7.52 13.21 2.32
C ALA A 123 -6.67 14.25 1.59
N ASN A 124 -5.47 13.88 1.15
CA ASN A 124 -4.54 14.81 0.53
C ASN A 124 -4.72 14.85 -0.99
N TYR A 125 -4.64 16.04 -1.55
CA TYR A 125 -4.53 16.29 -2.98
C TYR A 125 -3.46 17.36 -3.23
N PHE A 126 -2.31 16.97 -3.77
CA PHE A 126 -1.17 17.85 -4.09
C PHE A 126 -1.04 18.14 -5.59
N GLY A 127 -2.08 17.83 -6.37
CA GLY A 127 -2.05 17.81 -7.83
C GLY A 127 -1.61 16.46 -8.38
N GLN A 128 -1.40 16.38 -9.69
CA GLN A 128 -1.05 15.13 -10.39
C GLN A 128 -0.07 15.39 -11.53
N GLY A 129 0.67 14.33 -11.94
CA GLY A 129 1.63 14.36 -13.03
C GLY A 129 3.06 14.68 -12.60
N ALA A 130 3.98 14.52 -13.56
CA ALA A 130 5.42 14.66 -13.30
C ALA A 130 5.83 16.07 -12.89
N ASP A 131 5.13 17.10 -13.34
CA ASP A 131 5.48 18.48 -13.02
C ASP A 131 5.15 18.84 -11.56
N THR A 132 4.02 18.34 -11.03
CA THR A 132 3.69 18.49 -9.61
C THR A 132 4.62 17.69 -8.71
N ALA A 133 5.08 16.53 -9.19
CA ALA A 133 6.03 15.69 -8.47
C ALA A 133 7.43 16.32 -8.37
N LYS A 134 7.88 17.08 -9.36
CA LYS A 134 9.19 17.76 -9.34
C LYS A 134 9.18 19.03 -8.50
N GLY A 135 8.02 19.66 -8.40
CA GLY A 135 7.87 21.00 -7.87
C GLY A 135 7.85 21.05 -6.35
N LYS A 136 8.06 22.28 -5.88
CA LYS A 136 7.73 22.68 -4.52
C LYS A 136 6.21 22.63 -4.34
N LEU A 137 5.75 22.49 -3.11
CA LEU A 137 4.36 22.70 -2.77
C LEU A 137 3.94 24.11 -3.19
N THR A 138 2.87 24.24 -3.98
CA THR A 138 2.42 25.51 -4.51
C THR A 138 1.00 25.80 -4.01
N LEU A 139 0.85 26.92 -3.30
CA LEU A 139 -0.43 27.44 -2.85
C LEU A 139 -0.80 28.64 -3.71
N PHE A 140 -1.90 28.56 -4.44
CA PHE A 140 -2.41 29.68 -5.23
C PHE A 140 -3.32 30.53 -4.35
N THR A 141 -2.89 31.79 -4.11
CA THR A 141 -3.73 32.81 -3.47
C THR A 141 -4.71 33.44 -4.47
N THR A 142 -4.37 33.41 -5.76
CA THR A 142 -5.25 33.70 -6.90
C THR A 142 -4.85 32.81 -8.06
N TYR A 143 -5.63 31.78 -8.34
CA TYR A 143 -5.33 30.82 -9.43
C TYR A 143 -5.53 31.45 -10.81
N PRO A 144 -4.62 31.26 -11.77
CA PRO A 144 -3.27 30.67 -11.65
C PRO A 144 -2.16 31.71 -11.45
N THR A 145 -2.46 32.96 -11.13
CA THR A 145 -1.60 34.15 -11.31
C THR A 145 -0.77 34.53 -10.09
N ALA A 146 -1.27 34.29 -8.86
CA ALA A 146 -0.56 34.61 -7.62
C ALA A 146 -0.42 33.35 -6.76
N PHE A 147 0.80 33.07 -6.31
CA PHE A 147 1.07 31.84 -5.55
C PHE A 147 2.27 31.99 -4.62
N GLU A 148 2.24 31.17 -3.55
CA GLU A 148 3.38 30.92 -2.66
C GLU A 148 3.96 29.53 -2.93
N ARG A 149 5.25 29.33 -2.64
CA ARG A 149 5.95 28.05 -2.81
C ARG A 149 6.70 27.65 -1.55
N PHE A 150 6.57 26.37 -1.20
CA PHE A 150 7.15 25.79 0.00
C PHE A 150 8.07 24.62 -0.35
N ASP A 151 9.23 24.54 0.28
CA ASP A 151 10.18 23.46 0.10
C ASP A 151 9.73 22.18 0.86
N THR A 152 9.08 22.39 2.00
CA THR A 152 8.60 21.32 2.87
C THR A 152 7.11 21.48 3.19
N TYR A 153 6.47 20.40 3.63
CA TYR A 153 5.10 20.48 4.12
C TYR A 153 5.01 21.29 5.42
N GLN A 154 6.07 21.29 6.23
CA GLN A 154 6.13 22.11 7.44
C GLN A 154 6.15 23.60 7.12
N ASP A 155 6.91 24.05 6.09
CA ASP A 155 6.90 25.46 5.66
C ASP A 155 5.49 25.92 5.24
N TYR A 156 4.73 25.02 4.57
CA TYR A 156 3.33 25.29 4.26
C TYR A 156 2.48 25.40 5.52
N LEU A 157 2.63 24.50 6.50
CA LEU A 157 1.88 24.57 7.77
C LEU A 157 2.22 25.85 8.53
N ASP A 158 3.49 26.25 8.60
CA ASP A 158 3.92 27.48 9.25
C ASP A 158 3.35 28.75 8.58
N TYR A 159 3.07 28.68 7.28
CA TYR A 159 2.36 29.73 6.55
C TYR A 159 0.86 29.69 6.86
N ALA A 160 0.24 28.53 6.80
CA ALA A 160 -1.18 28.33 7.03
C ALA A 160 -1.58 28.64 8.50
N ASP A 161 -0.70 28.42 9.47
CA ASP A 161 -0.91 28.81 10.87
C ASP A 161 -0.98 30.33 11.06
N LYS A 162 -0.37 31.12 10.17
CA LYS A 162 -0.46 32.61 10.16
C LYS A 162 -1.70 33.10 9.44
N ASP A 163 -2.21 32.31 8.52
CA ASP A 163 -3.44 32.56 7.77
C ASP A 163 -4.29 31.28 7.70
N GLU A 164 -5.06 31.06 8.78
CA GLU A 164 -5.85 29.84 8.99
C GLU A 164 -6.85 29.53 7.87
N ARG A 165 -7.09 30.50 6.95
CA ARG A 165 -7.94 30.27 5.77
C ARG A 165 -7.38 29.21 4.84
N TYR A 166 -6.08 28.90 4.91
CA TYR A 166 -5.38 27.94 4.06
C TYR A 166 -5.06 26.61 4.73
N LEU A 167 -5.48 26.37 5.99
CA LEU A 167 -5.18 25.13 6.72
C LEU A 167 -5.62 23.84 6.01
N LYS A 168 -6.68 23.94 5.19
CA LYS A 168 -7.23 22.80 4.44
C LYS A 168 -7.00 22.88 2.93
N TYR A 169 -6.06 23.73 2.47
CA TYR A 169 -5.81 23.97 1.05
C TYR A 169 -5.51 22.70 0.24
N TYR A 170 -4.72 21.78 0.78
CA TYR A 170 -4.40 20.48 0.15
C TYR A 170 -5.31 19.34 0.57
N ASN A 171 -6.36 19.62 1.34
CA ASN A 171 -7.24 18.58 1.85
C ASN A 171 -8.60 18.56 1.14
N TYR A 172 -9.15 17.36 1.02
CA TYR A 172 -10.52 17.13 0.58
C TYR A 172 -11.17 16.03 1.43
N LYS A 173 -12.48 15.88 1.27
CA LYS A 173 -13.27 14.87 1.97
C LYS A 173 -13.74 13.83 0.97
N TYR A 174 -13.75 12.55 1.36
CA TYR A 174 -14.42 11.53 0.58
C TYR A 174 -15.13 10.50 1.45
N THR A 175 -16.12 9.86 0.84
CA THR A 175 -16.76 8.64 1.34
C THR A 175 -16.71 7.60 0.25
N LYS A 176 -16.26 6.38 0.59
CA LYS A 176 -16.00 5.32 -0.38
C LYS A 176 -16.43 3.95 0.18
N PRO A 177 -17.73 3.60 0.13
CA PRO A 177 -18.14 2.22 0.26
C PRO A 177 -17.60 1.40 -0.92
N SER A 178 -17.09 0.21 -0.63
CA SER A 178 -16.48 -0.67 -1.63
C SER A 178 -16.70 -2.14 -1.32
N TYR A 179 -16.74 -2.93 -2.37
CA TYR A 179 -16.72 -4.38 -2.33
C TYR A 179 -15.73 -4.90 -3.35
N PHE A 180 -14.93 -5.89 -2.99
CA PHE A 180 -14.15 -6.63 -3.97
C PHE A 180 -14.24 -8.14 -3.77
N LEU A 181 -14.06 -8.87 -4.87
CA LEU A 181 -13.92 -10.31 -4.93
C LEU A 181 -12.76 -10.65 -5.84
N ASN A 182 -11.78 -11.35 -5.32
CA ASN A 182 -10.66 -11.91 -6.07
C ASN A 182 -10.67 -13.43 -5.96
N VAL A 183 -10.55 -14.10 -7.09
CA VAL A 183 -10.43 -15.56 -7.18
C VAL A 183 -9.06 -15.87 -7.80
N TYR A 184 -8.26 -16.59 -7.06
CA TYR A 184 -6.95 -17.06 -7.49
C TYR A 184 -7.01 -18.55 -7.78
N ARG A 185 -6.19 -18.99 -8.74
CA ARG A 185 -6.01 -20.40 -9.06
C ARG A 185 -4.52 -20.72 -9.19
N ASP A 186 -4.11 -21.78 -8.51
CA ASP A 186 -2.78 -22.34 -8.70
C ASP A 186 -2.74 -23.15 -10.00
N ILE A 187 -1.94 -22.67 -10.96
CA ILE A 187 -1.60 -23.40 -12.20
C ILE A 187 -0.54 -24.45 -11.86
N THR A 188 0.51 -24.00 -11.20
CA THR A 188 1.52 -24.83 -10.52
C THR A 188 1.60 -24.39 -9.07
N GLN A 189 2.42 -25.02 -8.25
CA GLN A 189 2.62 -24.60 -6.86
C GLN A 189 3.10 -23.12 -6.76
N ASN A 190 3.93 -22.66 -7.69
CA ASN A 190 4.49 -21.32 -7.67
C ASN A 190 3.78 -20.35 -8.63
N LEU A 191 3.19 -20.84 -9.73
CA LEU A 191 2.52 -20.01 -10.72
C LEU A 191 1.03 -19.94 -10.44
N LYS A 192 0.52 -18.73 -10.24
CA LYS A 192 -0.87 -18.47 -9.89
C LYS A 192 -1.49 -17.45 -10.83
N PHE A 193 -2.77 -17.60 -11.07
CA PHE A 193 -3.60 -16.71 -11.87
C PHE A 193 -4.67 -16.08 -11.00
N LEU A 194 -5.03 -14.82 -11.28
CA LEU A 194 -6.07 -14.06 -10.61
C LEU A 194 -7.10 -13.57 -11.62
N ILE A 195 -8.37 -13.66 -11.25
CA ILE A 195 -9.46 -12.81 -11.77
C ILE A 195 -10.17 -12.15 -10.61
N GLY A 196 -10.68 -10.94 -10.82
CA GLY A 196 -11.38 -10.23 -9.75
C GLY A 196 -12.24 -9.09 -10.25
N LEU A 197 -13.05 -8.58 -9.35
CA LEU A 197 -13.95 -7.45 -9.55
C LEU A 197 -13.89 -6.55 -8.32
N GLU A 198 -13.85 -5.24 -8.52
CA GLU A 198 -14.08 -4.24 -7.47
C GLU A 198 -15.22 -3.32 -7.87
N VAL A 199 -16.12 -3.07 -6.93
CA VAL A 199 -17.26 -2.15 -7.08
C VAL A 199 -17.15 -1.12 -5.96
N LYS A 200 -17.13 0.17 -6.32
CA LYS A 200 -17.09 1.25 -5.34
C LYS A 200 -17.74 2.51 -5.85
N LYS A 201 -18.33 3.25 -4.93
CA LYS A 201 -18.82 4.60 -5.17
C LYS A 201 -17.98 5.59 -4.38
N VAL A 202 -17.46 6.60 -5.06
CA VAL A 202 -16.68 7.67 -4.43
C VAL A 202 -17.54 8.93 -4.41
N THR A 203 -17.72 9.52 -3.23
CA THR A 203 -18.37 10.83 -3.08
C THR A 203 -17.31 11.80 -2.58
N ILE A 204 -17.12 12.91 -3.28
CA ILE A 204 -16.11 13.92 -3.00
C ILE A 204 -16.79 15.19 -2.47
N ASN A 205 -16.14 15.84 -1.50
CA ASN A 205 -16.47 17.19 -1.04
C ASN A 205 -15.17 17.94 -0.73
N THR A 206 -15.19 19.27 -0.87
CA THR A 206 -14.05 20.13 -0.56
C THR A 206 -14.22 20.82 0.81
N TRP A 207 -13.18 21.48 1.27
CA TRP A 207 -13.25 22.38 2.44
C TRP A 207 -13.57 23.82 2.05
N SER A 208 -13.62 24.15 0.75
CA SER A 208 -13.82 25.50 0.24
C SER A 208 -15.09 26.14 0.81
N GLY A 209 -14.95 27.28 1.44
CA GLY A 209 -16.04 28.01 2.10
C GLY A 209 -16.56 27.37 3.40
N GLU A 210 -16.14 26.14 3.75
CA GLU A 210 -16.50 25.53 5.03
C GLU A 210 -15.65 26.07 6.17
N LYS A 211 -16.16 25.97 7.39
CA LYS A 211 -15.40 26.41 8.58
C LYS A 211 -14.58 25.26 9.14
N PHE A 212 -13.32 25.54 9.42
CA PHE A 212 -12.44 24.71 10.22
C PHE A 212 -11.93 25.57 11.41
N ASP A 213 -12.12 25.10 12.62
CA ASP A 213 -11.83 25.81 13.89
C ASP A 213 -12.35 27.27 13.92
N GLY A 214 -13.55 27.49 13.35
CA GLY A 214 -14.21 28.78 13.30
C GLY A 214 -13.85 29.64 12.09
N THR A 215 -12.76 29.34 11.38
CA THR A 215 -12.26 30.08 10.22
C THR A 215 -12.77 29.48 8.91
N SER A 216 -13.36 30.30 8.03
CA SER A 216 -13.81 29.88 6.71
C SER A 216 -12.60 29.60 5.81
N GLN A 217 -12.54 28.44 5.22
CA GLN A 217 -11.42 28.02 4.37
C GLN A 217 -11.52 28.63 2.97
N GLU A 218 -10.37 29.03 2.42
CA GLU A 218 -10.26 29.45 1.03
C GLU A 218 -10.48 28.29 0.05
N THR A 219 -10.56 28.60 -1.23
CA THR A 219 -10.74 27.60 -2.29
C THR A 219 -9.57 26.61 -2.30
N THR A 220 -9.87 25.33 -2.10
CA THR A 220 -8.86 24.26 -2.05
C THR A 220 -8.22 24.01 -3.42
N LEU A 221 -7.01 23.42 -3.44
CA LEU A 221 -6.33 23.07 -4.69
C LEU A 221 -7.18 22.12 -5.56
N LEU A 222 -7.88 21.17 -4.95
CA LEU A 222 -8.74 20.25 -5.67
C LEU A 222 -9.84 20.99 -6.42
N GLU A 223 -10.48 21.98 -5.78
CA GLU A 223 -11.53 22.77 -6.42
C GLU A 223 -10.99 23.73 -7.47
N GLN A 224 -9.79 24.29 -7.27
CA GLN A 224 -9.16 25.15 -8.27
C GLN A 224 -8.81 24.40 -9.55
N LEU A 225 -8.36 23.16 -9.45
CA LEU A 225 -7.92 22.37 -10.59
C LEU A 225 -9.01 21.51 -11.22
N GLN A 226 -10.04 21.14 -10.47
CA GLN A 226 -11.16 20.29 -10.90
C GLN A 226 -10.72 19.12 -11.81
N PRO A 227 -9.83 18.24 -11.34
CA PRO A 227 -9.35 17.13 -12.15
C PRO A 227 -10.49 16.16 -12.48
N LEU A 228 -10.29 15.29 -13.47
CA LEU A 228 -11.23 14.23 -13.77
C LEU A 228 -11.56 13.42 -12.49
N GLY A 229 -12.84 13.25 -12.20
CA GLY A 229 -13.31 12.63 -10.96
C GLY A 229 -13.56 13.62 -9.81
N TYR A 230 -13.48 14.92 -10.05
CA TYR A 230 -13.78 15.94 -9.03
C TYR A 230 -15.14 15.75 -8.37
N ASP A 231 -16.16 15.41 -9.14
CA ASP A 231 -17.54 15.17 -8.65
C ASP A 231 -17.72 13.78 -8.00
N GLY A 232 -16.69 12.96 -7.96
CA GLY A 232 -16.80 11.56 -7.54
C GLY A 232 -17.47 10.70 -8.60
N GLY A 233 -18.10 9.58 -8.20
CA GLY A 233 -18.81 8.68 -9.11
C GLY A 233 -18.57 7.21 -8.80
N TRP A 234 -19.12 6.32 -9.64
CA TRP A 234 -18.83 4.89 -9.61
C TRP A 234 -17.50 4.60 -10.30
N SER A 235 -16.62 3.89 -9.65
CA SER A 235 -15.33 3.44 -10.19
C SER A 235 -15.21 1.94 -10.00
N ASN A 236 -15.89 1.21 -10.90
CA ASN A 236 -15.92 -0.24 -10.92
C ASN A 236 -14.88 -0.76 -11.91
N PHE A 237 -14.19 -1.83 -11.60
CA PHE A 237 -13.24 -2.43 -12.53
C PHE A 237 -13.14 -3.94 -12.36
N ALA A 238 -12.88 -4.61 -13.48
CA ALA A 238 -12.44 -6.00 -13.50
C ALA A 238 -10.91 -6.03 -13.50
N ARG A 239 -10.36 -7.10 -12.93
CA ARG A 239 -8.91 -7.32 -12.89
C ARG A 239 -8.54 -8.74 -13.26
N ALA A 240 -7.37 -8.87 -13.85
CA ALA A 240 -6.71 -10.15 -14.10
C ALA A 240 -5.24 -10.02 -13.68
N GLY A 241 -4.64 -11.11 -13.21
CA GLY A 241 -3.25 -11.10 -12.81
C GLY A 241 -2.61 -12.46 -12.95
N ILE A 242 -1.31 -12.46 -13.07
CA ILE A 242 -0.49 -13.66 -13.06
C ILE A 242 0.74 -13.38 -12.20
N TYR A 243 1.05 -14.28 -11.28
CA TYR A 243 2.24 -14.12 -10.46
C TYR A 243 2.94 -15.44 -10.20
N TYR A 244 4.26 -15.34 -10.09
CA TYR A 244 5.14 -16.45 -9.75
C TYR A 244 5.74 -16.18 -8.36
N ASP A 245 5.38 -17.02 -7.38
CA ASP A 245 5.70 -16.83 -5.95
C ASP A 245 6.48 -18.03 -5.43
N THR A 246 7.70 -17.77 -5.01
CA THR A 246 8.61 -18.77 -4.41
C THR A 246 8.96 -18.41 -2.97
N ARG A 247 8.29 -17.41 -2.38
CA ARG A 247 8.52 -17.01 -1.00
C ARG A 247 8.21 -18.18 -0.06
N ASP A 248 9.04 -18.35 0.97
CA ASP A 248 8.87 -19.42 1.97
C ASP A 248 7.58 -19.26 2.78
N TYR A 249 7.20 -18.01 3.11
CA TYR A 249 5.98 -17.71 3.84
C TYR A 249 5.43 -16.33 3.46
N GLU A 250 4.20 -16.28 2.95
CA GLU A 250 3.59 -15.06 2.40
C GLU A 250 3.52 -13.90 3.41
N PRO A 251 3.06 -14.07 4.68
CA PRO A 251 2.96 -12.96 5.62
C PRO A 251 4.30 -12.39 6.09
N ASP A 252 5.36 -13.21 6.18
CA ASP A 252 6.67 -12.85 6.73
C ASP A 252 7.82 -13.54 5.99
N PRO A 253 8.06 -13.20 4.72
CA PRO A 253 9.04 -13.87 3.89
C PRO A 253 10.48 -13.63 4.38
N LYS A 254 11.28 -14.71 4.40
CA LYS A 254 12.71 -14.69 4.69
C LYS A 254 13.55 -15.03 3.47
N THR A 255 12.99 -15.80 2.54
CA THR A 255 13.66 -16.23 1.32
C THR A 255 12.69 -16.34 0.15
N GLY A 256 13.24 -16.34 -1.07
CA GLY A 256 12.46 -16.48 -2.29
C GLY A 256 12.17 -15.16 -2.99
N TYR A 257 11.31 -15.20 -3.98
CA TYR A 257 10.93 -14.03 -4.76
C TYR A 257 9.48 -14.12 -5.24
N LEU A 258 8.92 -12.96 -5.56
CA LEU A 258 7.61 -12.79 -6.19
C LEU A 258 7.80 -11.95 -7.45
N ILE A 259 7.30 -12.45 -8.59
CA ILE A 259 7.15 -11.69 -9.82
C ILE A 259 5.66 -11.62 -10.10
N ASP A 260 5.12 -10.41 -10.25
CA ASP A 260 3.68 -10.17 -10.33
C ASP A 260 3.36 -9.19 -11.45
N TYR A 261 2.37 -9.54 -12.26
CA TYR A 261 1.74 -8.66 -13.24
C TYR A 261 0.24 -8.67 -13.04
N ALA A 262 -0.35 -7.50 -12.93
CA ALA A 262 -1.79 -7.29 -12.85
C ALA A 262 -2.26 -6.29 -13.91
N PHE A 263 -3.45 -6.53 -14.44
CA PHE A 263 -4.18 -5.69 -15.35
C PHE A 263 -5.55 -5.37 -14.77
N GLU A 264 -5.95 -4.11 -14.82
CA GLU A 264 -7.28 -3.63 -14.42
C GLU A 264 -7.93 -2.90 -15.59
N ILE A 265 -9.22 -3.11 -15.79
CA ILE A 265 -10.05 -2.44 -16.79
C ILE A 265 -11.34 -1.95 -16.15
N SER A 266 -11.66 -0.70 -16.39
CA SER A 266 -12.87 -0.02 -15.96
C SER A 266 -13.57 0.54 -17.19
N ASP A 267 -14.85 0.31 -17.31
CA ASP A 267 -15.68 0.89 -18.36
C ASP A 267 -17.17 0.92 -17.94
N ASN A 268 -18.02 1.50 -18.79
CA ASN A 268 -19.45 1.64 -18.53
C ASN A 268 -20.21 0.30 -18.50
N THR A 269 -19.68 -0.77 -19.11
CA THR A 269 -20.32 -2.11 -19.08
C THR A 269 -20.19 -2.74 -17.69
N LEU A 270 -19.21 -2.27 -16.90
CA LEU A 270 -19.04 -2.62 -15.48
C LEU A 270 -19.83 -1.69 -14.55
N GLY A 271 -20.62 -0.76 -15.10
CA GLY A 271 -21.32 0.26 -14.33
C GLY A 271 -20.39 1.32 -13.75
N SER A 272 -19.23 1.56 -14.37
CA SER A 272 -18.32 2.64 -14.02
C SER A 272 -18.65 3.92 -14.75
N ASP A 273 -18.42 5.07 -14.10
CA ASP A 273 -18.50 6.40 -14.73
C ASP A 273 -17.18 6.76 -15.45
N TYR A 274 -16.17 5.89 -15.38
CA TYR A 274 -14.82 6.12 -15.90
C TYR A 274 -14.37 4.96 -16.80
N ASP A 275 -13.63 5.31 -17.87
CA ASP A 275 -13.07 4.37 -18.83
C ASP A 275 -11.54 4.42 -18.78
N PHE A 276 -10.94 3.44 -18.12
CA PHE A 276 -9.49 3.37 -17.98
C PHE A 276 -8.96 1.94 -17.93
N THR A 277 -7.68 1.80 -18.21
CA THR A 277 -6.92 0.58 -17.97
C THR A 277 -5.72 0.87 -17.09
N ARG A 278 -5.29 -0.12 -16.30
CA ARG A 278 -4.06 -0.04 -15.51
C ARG A 278 -3.25 -1.31 -15.66
N HIS A 279 -1.95 -1.13 -15.90
CA HIS A 279 -0.94 -2.18 -15.87
C HIS A 279 -0.06 -2.00 -14.64
N THR A 280 0.15 -3.07 -13.88
CA THR A 280 1.00 -3.02 -12.70
C THR A 280 1.94 -4.21 -12.68
N VAL A 281 3.22 -3.95 -12.41
CA VAL A 281 4.26 -4.97 -12.29
C VAL A 281 4.98 -4.79 -10.96
N GLN A 282 5.29 -5.88 -10.25
CA GLN A 282 6.22 -5.85 -9.14
C GLN A 282 7.18 -7.03 -9.18
N LEU A 283 8.35 -6.79 -8.62
CA LEU A 283 9.34 -7.79 -8.26
C LEU A 283 9.64 -7.63 -6.77
N GLN A 284 9.55 -8.72 -6.02
CA GLN A 284 10.05 -8.79 -4.64
C GLN A 284 11.15 -9.85 -4.57
N TYR A 285 12.17 -9.61 -3.75
CA TYR A 285 13.25 -10.55 -3.53
C TYR A 285 13.66 -10.55 -2.05
N TYR A 286 13.79 -11.73 -1.47
CA TYR A 286 14.13 -11.93 -0.07
C TYR A 286 15.40 -12.78 0.03
N LEU A 287 16.45 -12.19 0.63
CA LEU A 287 17.75 -12.80 0.76
C LEU A 287 18.08 -12.96 2.25
N PRO A 288 18.20 -14.19 2.77
CA PRO A 288 18.68 -14.42 4.12
C PRO A 288 20.19 -14.16 4.15
N LEU A 289 20.60 -13.04 4.77
CA LEU A 289 22.00 -12.70 4.97
C LEU A 289 22.58 -13.50 6.14
N LEU A 290 21.78 -13.71 7.18
CA LEU A 290 22.03 -14.56 8.33
C LEU A 290 20.72 -15.27 8.70
N GLN A 291 20.77 -16.27 9.57
CA GLN A 291 19.56 -16.97 10.06
C GLN A 291 18.54 -16.00 10.69
N SER A 292 19.00 -14.89 11.28
CA SER A 292 18.15 -13.88 11.91
C SER A 292 18.04 -12.56 11.11
N LEU A 293 18.71 -12.43 9.96
CA LEU A 293 18.78 -11.17 9.20
C LEU A 293 18.38 -11.41 7.75
N THR A 294 17.33 -10.76 7.30
CA THR A 294 16.82 -10.82 5.92
C THR A 294 16.95 -9.45 5.25
N LEU A 295 17.50 -9.43 4.05
CA LEU A 295 17.38 -8.31 3.13
C LEU A 295 16.14 -8.53 2.25
N ALA A 296 15.17 -7.64 2.35
CA ALA A 296 13.96 -7.63 1.54
C ALA A 296 14.01 -6.47 0.54
N LEU A 297 13.77 -6.76 -0.73
CA LEU A 297 13.79 -5.79 -1.83
C LEU A 297 12.47 -5.84 -2.59
N ARG A 298 11.97 -4.66 -3.00
CA ARG A 298 10.85 -4.55 -3.93
C ARG A 298 11.15 -3.53 -5.01
N ALA A 299 10.72 -3.80 -6.25
CA ALA A 299 10.55 -2.82 -7.32
C ALA A 299 9.13 -2.91 -7.84
N GLY A 300 8.47 -1.79 -8.05
CA GLY A 300 7.11 -1.69 -8.55
C GLY A 300 6.98 -0.63 -9.63
N TYR A 301 6.11 -0.93 -10.59
CA TYR A 301 5.73 -0.05 -11.68
C TYR A 301 4.23 -0.12 -11.88
N THR A 302 3.59 1.02 -12.11
CA THR A 302 2.19 1.09 -12.53
C THR A 302 2.02 2.13 -13.61
N ASP A 303 1.09 1.88 -14.53
CA ASP A 303 0.72 2.77 -15.61
C ASP A 303 -0.78 2.71 -15.84
N ALA A 304 -1.45 3.85 -15.72
CA ALA A 304 -2.88 4.03 -15.93
C ALA A 304 -3.12 4.85 -17.18
N ASN A 305 -4.02 4.37 -18.05
CA ASN A 305 -4.34 4.97 -19.34
C ASN A 305 -5.84 5.15 -19.49
N GLY A 306 -6.26 6.15 -20.26
CA GLY A 306 -7.66 6.48 -20.45
C GLY A 306 -8.15 7.51 -19.43
N ASP A 307 -9.47 7.60 -19.26
CA ASP A 307 -10.13 8.55 -18.38
C ASP A 307 -10.04 8.10 -16.90
N THR A 308 -8.81 8.06 -16.38
CA THR A 308 -8.55 7.64 -15.00
C THR A 308 -8.84 8.80 -14.05
N PRO A 309 -9.81 8.69 -13.12
CA PRO A 309 -10.11 9.76 -12.17
C PRO A 309 -8.94 9.94 -11.18
N PHE A 310 -8.77 11.16 -10.66
CA PHE A 310 -7.63 11.49 -9.81
C PHE A 310 -7.47 10.57 -8.59
N PHE A 311 -8.57 10.14 -8.01
CA PHE A 311 -8.58 9.25 -6.86
C PHE A 311 -8.21 7.80 -7.20
N GLU A 312 -8.13 7.44 -8.50
CA GLU A 312 -7.61 6.15 -8.97
C GLU A 312 -6.14 6.21 -9.42
N LEU A 313 -5.65 7.37 -9.86
CA LEU A 313 -4.25 7.51 -10.28
C LEU A 313 -3.25 7.17 -9.17
N GLY A 314 -3.64 7.39 -7.91
CA GLY A 314 -2.78 7.15 -6.74
C GLY A 314 -2.66 5.68 -6.30
N TYR A 315 -2.71 4.67 -7.20
CA TYR A 315 -2.62 3.26 -6.79
C TYR A 315 -1.66 2.43 -7.62
N PHE A 316 -0.95 1.52 -6.93
CA PHE A 316 -0.34 0.33 -7.51
C PHE A 316 -1.32 -0.85 -7.34
N GLY A 317 -1.83 -1.40 -8.43
CA GLY A 317 -2.79 -2.50 -8.45
C GLY A 317 -2.14 -3.88 -8.45
N PHE A 318 -1.26 -4.20 -7.49
CA PHE A 318 -0.63 -5.52 -7.40
C PHE A 318 -1.66 -6.63 -7.21
N SER A 319 -1.37 -7.84 -7.71
CA SER A 319 -2.32 -8.96 -7.68
C SER A 319 -2.79 -9.32 -6.27
N LEU A 320 -1.88 -9.37 -5.30
CA LEU A 320 -2.22 -9.74 -3.93
C LEU A 320 -2.85 -8.58 -3.12
N ASN A 321 -2.50 -7.33 -3.46
CA ASN A 321 -3.02 -6.16 -2.76
C ASN A 321 -2.86 -4.89 -3.59
N ARG A 322 -3.73 -3.93 -3.34
CA ARG A 322 -3.55 -2.57 -3.86
C ARG A 322 -2.76 -1.75 -2.83
N ARG A 323 -1.86 -0.91 -3.30
CA ARG A 323 -1.08 0.00 -2.46
C ARG A 323 -1.26 1.43 -2.93
N THR A 324 -1.52 2.33 -1.99
CA THR A 324 -1.57 3.77 -2.26
C THR A 324 -0.21 4.24 -2.76
N GLY A 325 -0.21 4.97 -3.87
CA GLY A 325 1.00 5.47 -4.52
C GLY A 325 1.64 6.60 -3.75
N LEU A 326 2.80 6.87 -4.14
CA LEU A 326 3.95 7.54 -3.55
C LEU A 326 3.65 8.55 -2.45
N GLY A 327 4.22 8.26 -1.26
CA GLY A 327 3.93 8.95 -0.01
C GLY A 327 2.88 8.18 0.79
N ASN A 328 3.32 7.35 1.68
CA ASN A 328 2.64 6.70 2.80
C ASN A 328 3.55 5.63 3.43
N ASN A 329 3.03 4.90 4.41
CA ASN A 329 3.74 3.82 5.10
C ASN A 329 3.95 2.52 4.27
N ARG A 330 3.42 2.42 3.03
CA ARG A 330 3.44 1.22 2.18
C ARG A 330 4.27 1.36 0.91
N THR A 331 4.64 2.57 0.52
CA THR A 331 5.39 2.82 -0.73
C THR A 331 6.59 3.73 -0.53
N LEU A 332 6.40 4.97 -0.12
CA LEU A 332 7.45 5.95 0.05
C LEU A 332 7.30 6.62 1.42
N ARG A 333 7.90 6.00 2.45
CA ARG A 333 7.77 6.43 3.85
C ARG A 333 8.50 7.76 4.09
N GLY A 334 7.97 8.56 5.03
CA GLY A 334 8.48 9.90 5.32
C GLY A 334 7.85 11.01 4.49
N TYR A 335 6.91 10.70 3.60
CA TYR A 335 6.09 11.66 2.87
C TYR A 335 4.62 11.51 3.21
N ARG A 336 3.85 12.58 3.08
CA ARG A 336 2.37 12.54 3.21
C ARG A 336 1.75 11.57 2.22
N GLU A 337 0.63 10.97 2.61
CA GLU A 337 -0.12 10.04 1.75
C GLU A 337 -0.47 10.73 0.42
N GLN A 338 -0.22 10.05 -0.71
CA GLN A 338 -0.45 10.56 -2.07
C GLN A 338 0.27 11.89 -2.37
N ARG A 339 1.47 12.11 -1.79
CA ARG A 339 2.25 13.31 -2.08
C ARG A 339 2.62 13.42 -3.55
N PHE A 340 2.86 12.30 -4.22
CA PHE A 340 3.22 12.24 -5.62
C PHE A 340 2.29 11.26 -6.34
N VAL A 341 1.48 11.77 -7.26
CA VAL A 341 0.47 11.01 -7.99
C VAL A 341 0.56 11.32 -9.48
N GLY A 342 0.44 10.31 -10.32
CA GLY A 342 0.40 10.49 -11.77
C GLY A 342 0.05 9.21 -12.52
N PRO A 343 -0.10 9.28 -13.84
CA PRO A 343 -0.52 8.12 -14.63
C PRO A 343 0.51 7.00 -14.58
N THR A 344 1.79 7.32 -14.56
CA THR A 344 2.87 6.32 -14.44
C THR A 344 3.67 6.58 -13.17
N MET A 345 3.84 5.55 -12.34
CA MET A 345 4.61 5.63 -11.11
C MET A 345 5.58 4.46 -10.99
N THR A 346 6.75 4.74 -10.40
CA THR A 346 7.74 3.73 -10.05
C THR A 346 8.07 3.80 -8.56
N VAL A 347 8.32 2.66 -7.93
CA VAL A 347 8.73 2.57 -6.53
C VAL A 347 9.80 1.50 -6.37
N ALA A 348 10.79 1.73 -5.51
CA ALA A 348 11.67 0.68 -5.04
C ALA A 348 11.90 0.84 -3.54
N ASN A 349 11.97 -0.30 -2.85
CA ASN A 349 12.13 -0.37 -1.41
C ASN A 349 13.21 -1.39 -1.06
N ALA A 350 14.01 -1.08 -0.06
CA ALA A 350 14.97 -1.98 0.55
C ALA A 350 14.77 -1.99 2.06
N GLU A 351 14.69 -3.18 2.66
CA GLU A 351 14.55 -3.34 4.10
C GLU A 351 15.55 -4.38 4.63
N LEU A 352 16.25 -4.02 5.69
CA LEU A 352 17.00 -4.97 6.52
C LEU A 352 16.12 -5.33 7.72
N ARG A 353 15.69 -6.59 7.83
CA ARG A 353 14.84 -7.13 8.88
C ARG A 353 15.64 -8.04 9.80
N TRP A 354 15.91 -7.61 11.00
CA TRP A 354 16.68 -8.38 11.99
C TRP A 354 15.80 -8.90 13.12
N LYS A 355 15.61 -10.22 13.19
CA LYS A 355 14.99 -10.89 14.33
C LYS A 355 15.98 -10.96 15.48
N PHE A 356 15.78 -10.15 16.53
CA PHE A 356 16.66 -10.08 17.67
C PHE A 356 16.16 -10.84 18.90
N ALA A 357 14.86 -11.11 18.99
CA ALA A 357 14.27 -11.85 20.09
C ALA A 357 13.05 -12.66 19.64
N GLU A 358 12.74 -13.70 20.42
CA GLU A 358 11.55 -14.52 20.27
C GLU A 358 11.07 -14.93 21.65
N ALA A 359 9.75 -14.91 21.87
CA ALA A 359 9.13 -15.27 23.15
C ALA A 359 7.84 -16.06 22.91
N ASN A 360 7.60 -17.03 23.78
CA ASN A 360 6.32 -17.75 23.84
C ASN A 360 5.62 -17.36 25.14
N SER A 361 4.37 -16.89 25.03
CA SER A 361 3.54 -16.51 26.16
C SER A 361 2.10 -16.89 25.90
N TRP A 362 1.43 -17.53 26.89
CA TRP A 362 0.05 -17.98 26.81
C TRP A 362 -0.26 -18.86 25.56
N GLY A 363 0.71 -19.70 25.16
CA GLY A 363 0.57 -20.55 23.95
C GLY A 363 0.67 -19.79 22.63
N GLN A 364 1.07 -18.52 22.66
CA GLN A 364 1.29 -17.67 21.50
C GLN A 364 2.80 -17.47 21.27
N ASN A 365 3.23 -17.42 20.01
CA ASN A 365 4.60 -17.11 19.61
C ASN A 365 4.72 -15.66 19.17
N PHE A 366 5.73 -14.96 19.65
CA PHE A 366 6.06 -13.58 19.30
C PHE A 366 7.50 -13.48 18.85
N GLN A 367 7.72 -13.01 17.62
CA GLN A 367 9.05 -12.69 17.10
C GLN A 367 9.20 -11.17 17.03
N PHE A 368 10.28 -10.67 17.60
CA PHE A 368 10.60 -9.23 17.63
C PHE A 368 11.74 -8.94 16.64
N LYS A 369 11.49 -7.97 15.75
CA LYS A 369 12.44 -7.59 14.72
C LYS A 369 12.68 -6.09 14.74
N ILE A 370 13.89 -5.67 14.42
CA ILE A 370 14.21 -4.29 14.05
C ILE A 370 14.34 -4.25 12.54
N THR A 371 13.77 -3.21 11.94
CA THR A 371 13.85 -2.97 10.49
C THR A 371 14.48 -1.61 10.25
N ALA A 372 15.46 -1.55 9.34
CA ALA A 372 15.94 -0.32 8.71
C ALA A 372 15.52 -0.35 7.25
N PHE A 373 15.11 0.82 6.69
CA PHE A 373 14.62 0.87 5.33
C PHE A 373 15.09 2.10 4.56
N TYR A 374 15.09 1.94 3.23
CA TYR A 374 15.30 2.99 2.26
C TYR A 374 14.33 2.82 1.09
N ASP A 375 13.58 3.87 0.78
CA ASP A 375 12.54 3.88 -0.23
C ASP A 375 12.86 4.94 -1.28
N VAL A 376 12.58 4.64 -2.55
CA VAL A 376 12.66 5.60 -3.65
C VAL A 376 11.43 5.49 -4.55
N GLY A 377 10.99 6.61 -5.10
CA GLY A 377 9.86 6.63 -6.04
C GLY A 377 9.87 7.85 -6.94
N ASN A 378 9.21 7.73 -8.09
CA ASN A 378 9.05 8.85 -9.03
C ASN A 378 7.76 8.71 -9.84
N VAL A 379 7.30 9.84 -10.38
CA VAL A 379 6.11 9.98 -11.23
C VAL A 379 6.53 10.39 -12.63
N TYR A 380 5.81 9.88 -13.63
CA TYR A 380 6.00 10.17 -15.04
C TYR A 380 4.65 10.35 -15.72
N ASP A 381 4.64 11.10 -16.83
CA ASP A 381 3.41 11.34 -17.59
C ASP A 381 3.17 10.29 -18.68
N LYS A 382 4.17 9.48 -19.00
CA LYS A 382 4.08 8.44 -20.05
C LYS A 382 4.72 7.13 -19.62
N ALA A 383 4.10 6.04 -19.99
CA ALA A 383 4.53 4.66 -19.73
C ALA A 383 5.99 4.37 -20.06
N ALA A 384 6.48 4.91 -21.17
CA ALA A 384 7.85 4.67 -21.64
C ALA A 384 8.92 5.49 -20.90
N ASP A 385 8.55 6.61 -20.24
CA ASP A 385 9.49 7.56 -19.68
C ASP A 385 10.44 6.99 -18.63
N PRO A 386 10.02 6.06 -17.73
CA PRO A 386 10.95 5.44 -16.79
C PRO A 386 12.12 4.72 -17.47
N PHE A 387 11.90 4.20 -18.66
CA PHE A 387 12.87 3.38 -19.41
C PHE A 387 13.68 4.19 -20.43
N THR A 388 13.06 5.22 -21.01
CA THR A 388 13.68 6.05 -22.06
C THR A 388 14.37 7.29 -21.51
N HIS A 389 13.82 7.85 -20.45
CA HIS A 389 14.31 9.06 -19.77
C HIS A 389 14.39 8.83 -18.26
N PRO A 390 15.16 7.86 -17.77
CA PRO A 390 15.25 7.60 -16.34
C PRO A 390 15.86 8.81 -15.64
N ARG A 391 15.06 9.45 -14.80
CA ARG A 391 15.44 10.67 -14.06
C ARG A 391 16.02 10.29 -12.70
N PHE A 392 17.16 9.60 -12.67
CA PHE A 392 17.76 9.10 -11.43
C PHE A 392 18.04 10.18 -10.38
N GLY A 393 18.23 11.44 -10.80
CA GLY A 393 18.43 12.59 -9.88
C GLY A 393 17.14 13.14 -9.27
N ASP A 394 15.98 12.81 -9.85
CA ASP A 394 14.69 13.36 -9.45
C ASP A 394 13.88 12.38 -8.56
N TYR A 395 14.47 11.22 -8.20
CA TYR A 395 13.78 10.27 -7.32
C TYR A 395 13.61 10.84 -5.92
N HIS A 396 12.37 10.80 -5.44
CA HIS A 396 12.05 11.08 -4.05
C HIS A 396 12.54 9.94 -3.18
N GLN A 397 13.12 10.29 -2.02
CA GLN A 397 13.80 9.34 -1.15
C GLN A 397 13.22 9.43 0.26
N GLY A 398 12.88 8.28 0.82
CA GLY A 398 12.47 8.12 2.21
C GLY A 398 13.35 7.08 2.89
N TYR A 399 13.63 7.26 4.17
CA TYR A 399 14.45 6.33 4.96
C TYR A 399 14.01 6.33 6.41
N GLY A 400 14.38 5.29 7.12
CA GLY A 400 14.01 5.19 8.53
C GLY A 400 14.19 3.81 9.08
N GLY A 401 13.45 3.53 10.15
CA GLY A 401 13.49 2.24 10.82
C GLY A 401 12.32 2.05 11.76
N GLY A 402 12.30 0.90 12.42
CA GLY A 402 11.25 0.61 13.38
C GLY A 402 11.27 -0.79 13.94
N LEU A 403 10.26 -1.07 14.74
CA LEU A 403 10.02 -2.35 15.39
C LEU A 403 8.94 -3.11 14.63
N VAL A 404 9.14 -4.42 14.46
CA VAL A 404 8.14 -5.34 13.91
C VAL A 404 7.92 -6.48 14.88
N ILE A 405 6.66 -6.80 15.12
CA ILE A 405 6.24 -7.94 15.93
C ILE A 405 5.50 -8.90 15.01
N ALA A 406 6.03 -10.12 14.82
CA ALA A 406 5.31 -11.20 14.17
C ALA A 406 4.64 -12.06 15.24
N TRP A 407 3.32 -11.98 15.31
CA TRP A 407 2.48 -12.70 16.25
C TRP A 407 1.92 -13.95 15.58
N ASN A 408 2.28 -15.12 16.09
CA ASN A 408 1.97 -16.43 15.50
C ASN A 408 2.35 -16.51 14.01
N MET A 409 3.40 -15.78 13.63
CA MET A 409 3.94 -15.68 12.27
C MET A 409 3.00 -14.99 11.25
N ALA A 410 1.68 -15.14 11.37
CA ALA A 410 0.71 -14.65 10.38
C ALA A 410 0.27 -13.19 10.64
N THR A 411 0.23 -12.74 11.89
CA THR A 411 -0.13 -11.35 12.23
C THR A 411 1.14 -10.53 12.41
N ILE A 412 1.44 -9.67 11.46
CA ILE A 412 2.59 -8.78 11.52
C ILE A 412 2.10 -7.40 11.95
N VAL A 413 2.68 -6.85 13.00
CA VAL A 413 2.46 -5.47 13.47
C VAL A 413 3.76 -4.71 13.36
N HIS A 414 3.76 -3.54 12.72
CA HIS A 414 4.95 -2.72 12.63
C HIS A 414 4.73 -1.32 13.19
N PHE A 415 5.80 -0.77 13.73
CA PHE A 415 5.92 0.59 14.24
C PHE A 415 7.11 1.22 13.53
N TYR A 416 6.85 2.11 12.56
CA TYR A 416 7.90 2.72 11.76
C TYR A 416 7.99 4.22 12.02
N TYR A 417 9.21 4.72 12.01
CA TYR A 417 9.53 6.13 11.86
C TYR A 417 10.21 6.35 10.53
N GLY A 418 9.56 7.10 9.65
CA GLY A 418 10.03 7.43 8.32
C GLY A 418 10.37 8.91 8.21
N MET A 419 11.46 9.22 7.50
CA MET A 419 11.95 10.56 7.25
C MET A 419 12.19 10.78 5.77
N SER A 420 11.99 12.00 5.32
CA SER A 420 12.33 12.49 3.98
C SER A 420 12.86 13.91 4.05
N LYS A 421 13.13 14.50 2.90
CA LYS A 421 13.49 15.94 2.84
C LYS A 421 12.31 16.88 3.13
N GLU A 422 11.06 16.40 3.04
CA GLU A 422 9.86 17.23 3.17
C GLU A 422 9.15 17.06 4.51
N ASP A 423 9.21 15.86 5.10
CA ASP A 423 8.41 15.53 6.27
C ASP A 423 8.97 14.30 7.00
N SER A 424 8.41 14.00 8.17
CA SER A 424 8.62 12.77 8.91
C SER A 424 7.31 12.23 9.43
N SER A 425 7.20 10.91 9.59
CA SER A 425 5.97 10.29 10.06
C SER A 425 6.23 9.07 10.93
N VAL A 426 5.42 8.91 11.95
CA VAL A 426 5.28 7.66 12.71
C VAL A 426 4.09 6.90 12.13
N SER A 427 4.26 5.61 11.93
CA SER A 427 3.16 4.74 11.49
C SER A 427 3.08 3.47 12.32
N VAL A 428 1.87 3.06 12.62
CA VAL A 428 1.54 1.75 13.19
C VAL A 428 0.58 1.08 12.23
N ASP A 429 0.94 -0.09 11.74
CA ASP A 429 0.09 -0.79 10.78
C ASP A 429 0.33 -2.30 10.84
N PHE A 430 -0.46 -3.06 10.10
CA PHE A 430 -0.41 -4.52 10.04
C PHE A 430 0.13 -4.97 8.69
N SER A 431 0.72 -6.17 8.62
CA SER A 431 1.52 -6.72 7.53
C SER A 431 2.82 -5.95 7.27
N HIS A 432 3.74 -6.55 6.55
CA HIS A 432 4.93 -5.85 6.06
C HIS A 432 4.55 -4.80 4.99
N THR A 433 5.46 -3.87 4.70
CA THR A 433 5.32 -2.91 3.60
C THR A 433 5.11 -3.64 2.27
N PHE A 434 5.80 -4.78 2.09
CA PHE A 434 5.70 -5.68 0.93
C PHE A 434 6.08 -7.11 1.29
#